data_ab89fc2b1f400f7c544a2f6e07cff51f
#
_entry.id   ab89fc2b1f400f7c544a2f6e07cff51f
#
_cell.length_a   1.000
_cell.length_b   1.000
_cell.length_c   1.000
_cell.angle_alpha   90.00
_cell.angle_beta   90.00
_cell.angle_gamma   90.00
#
_symmetry.space_group_name_H-M   'P 1'
#
loop_
_entity.id
_entity.type
_entity.pdbx_description
1 polymer ?
#
loop_
_entity_poly.entity_id
_entity_poly.type
_entity_poly.pdbx_seq_one_letter_code
_entity_poly.pdbx_strand_id
1 'polypeptide(L)'
;MIKFLPLFAFLPLVFSLNGKAQLDRFSLSSKEVKQEVAAIDRILEKAHQKKKVRIPDHLDSGKLARRIYLTVAGRIPSYDETSSYLSNESKEQKAMLIDSLLLSPAYESQMFNWWADLLRLQSRMRGGAQIGAGELYNHWVKEQVALNKPFDQVAYSLITAEGYQWEDGASGYYLRDAGMELDNMSNTTQLFLGTQMVCAQCHNHPFDKWTQQEYYKMAAFTYGVSSRMGRDLQGRIRDHFVKATKGLSLKQRKKKAQSKDAAAMRKALQEMLRPLQYGAQHTARKLTLPHDYQY
;
A
#
# COMPACT_ATOMS: atom_id res chain seq x y z
N MET A 1 -33.15 -5.06 -41.41
CA MET A 1 -31.80 -5.63 -41.35
C MET A 1 -30.82 -4.52 -41.00
N ILE A 2 -30.50 -4.40 -39.73
CA ILE A 2 -29.53 -3.41 -39.25
C ILE A 2 -28.32 -4.21 -38.79
N LYS A 3 -27.19 -4.04 -39.53
CA LYS A 3 -25.91 -4.69 -39.24
C LYS A 3 -25.25 -3.97 -38.08
N PHE A 4 -25.12 -4.64 -36.94
CA PHE A 4 -24.22 -4.23 -35.86
C PHE A 4 -22.79 -4.52 -36.26
N LEU A 5 -21.96 -3.49 -36.31
CA LEU A 5 -20.53 -3.56 -36.45
C LEU A 5 -19.93 -3.49 -35.03
N PRO A 6 -19.12 -4.41 -34.57
CA PRO A 6 -18.43 -4.29 -33.31
C PRO A 6 -17.13 -3.48 -33.52
N LEU A 7 -17.12 -2.25 -33.05
CA LEU A 7 -15.89 -1.45 -32.98
C LEU A 7 -15.18 -1.75 -31.65
N PHE A 8 -14.48 -2.88 -31.61
CA PHE A 8 -13.44 -3.09 -30.60
C PHE A 8 -12.14 -2.55 -31.18
N ALA A 9 -11.90 -1.28 -30.98
CA ALA A 9 -10.57 -0.72 -31.15
C ALA A 9 -9.69 -1.17 -29.99
N PHE A 10 -8.87 -2.18 -30.25
CA PHE A 10 -7.71 -2.51 -29.43
C PHE A 10 -6.78 -1.29 -29.42
N LEU A 11 -6.79 -0.54 -28.32
CA LEU A 11 -5.71 0.39 -28.03
C LEU A 11 -4.55 -0.45 -27.50
N PRO A 12 -3.41 -0.57 -28.20
CA PRO A 12 -2.24 -1.18 -27.60
C PRO A 12 -1.78 -0.25 -26.48
N LEU A 13 -1.86 -0.74 -25.25
CA LEU A 13 -1.20 -0.12 -24.10
C LEU A 13 0.29 -0.05 -24.42
N VAL A 14 0.74 1.11 -24.79
CA VAL A 14 2.16 1.45 -24.85
C VAL A 14 2.65 1.54 -23.40
N PHE A 15 2.81 0.40 -22.74
CA PHE A 15 3.66 0.27 -21.56
C PHE A 15 5.10 0.25 -22.06
N SER A 16 5.63 1.41 -22.32
CA SER A 16 6.93 1.58 -22.90
C SER A 16 7.87 2.26 -21.92
N LEU A 17 8.93 1.54 -21.57
CA LEU A 17 10.32 2.04 -21.55
C LEU A 17 10.73 3.14 -20.54
N ASN A 18 9.85 3.72 -19.74
CA ASN A 18 10.28 4.71 -18.75
C ASN A 18 10.76 4.09 -17.41
N GLY A 19 10.54 2.81 -17.17
CA GLY A 19 10.99 2.13 -15.95
C GLY A 19 12.53 2.01 -15.87
N LYS A 20 13.22 1.83 -16.98
CA LYS A 20 14.69 1.70 -16.97
C LYS A 20 15.41 3.01 -16.65
N ALA A 21 14.92 4.13 -17.13
CA ALA A 21 15.58 5.43 -16.92
C ALA A 21 15.46 5.96 -15.47
N GLN A 22 14.51 5.45 -14.69
CA GLN A 22 14.31 5.85 -13.28
C GLN A 22 15.10 4.98 -12.31
N LEU A 23 15.48 3.76 -12.70
CA LEU A 23 16.34 2.86 -11.94
C LEU A 23 17.81 3.37 -11.87
N ASP A 24 18.24 4.16 -12.84
CA ASP A 24 19.63 4.64 -12.92
C ASP A 24 19.97 5.76 -11.92
N ARG A 25 19.00 6.37 -11.24
CA ARG A 25 19.26 7.50 -10.34
C ARG A 25 19.78 7.11 -8.95
N PHE A 26 19.62 5.87 -8.53
CA PHE A 26 20.00 5.36 -7.21
C PHE A 26 20.72 4.01 -7.25
N SER A 27 21.05 3.49 -8.44
CA SER A 27 21.82 2.27 -8.54
C SER A 27 23.29 2.59 -8.25
N LEU A 28 23.77 2.14 -7.10
CA LEU A 28 25.21 2.00 -6.88
C LEU A 28 25.78 1.21 -8.05
N SER A 29 26.90 1.65 -8.61
CA SER A 29 27.56 0.89 -9.66
C SER A 29 27.90 -0.50 -9.13
N SER A 30 27.91 -1.51 -10.00
CA SER A 30 28.31 -2.89 -9.62
C SER A 30 29.67 -2.93 -8.92
N LYS A 31 30.54 -1.97 -9.21
CA LYS A 31 31.85 -1.83 -8.56
C LYS A 31 31.72 -1.33 -7.11
N GLU A 32 30.90 -0.30 -6.86
CA GLU A 32 30.65 0.22 -5.52
C GLU A 32 29.98 -0.83 -4.62
N VAL A 33 28.96 -1.52 -5.13
CA VAL A 33 28.32 -2.62 -4.39
C VAL A 33 29.33 -3.70 -4.00
N LYS A 34 30.21 -4.11 -4.92
CA LYS A 34 31.24 -5.11 -4.63
C LYS A 34 32.24 -4.63 -3.57
N GLN A 35 32.60 -3.34 -3.57
CA GLN A 35 33.50 -2.76 -2.58
C GLN A 35 32.86 -2.74 -1.18
N GLU A 36 31.59 -2.34 -1.09
CA GLU A 36 30.86 -2.31 0.19
C GLU A 36 30.60 -3.73 0.72
N VAL A 37 30.25 -4.68 -0.13
CA VAL A 37 30.11 -6.10 0.26
C VAL A 37 31.45 -6.61 0.82
N ALA A 38 32.57 -6.35 0.14
CA ALA A 38 33.89 -6.78 0.63
C ALA A 38 34.29 -6.09 1.95
N ALA A 39 33.81 -4.86 2.20
CA ALA A 39 34.03 -4.18 3.48
C ALA A 39 33.23 -4.85 4.61
N ILE A 40 31.97 -5.19 4.36
CA ILE A 40 31.11 -5.93 5.31
C ILE A 40 31.72 -7.30 5.62
N ASP A 41 32.10 -8.05 4.59
CA ASP A 41 32.70 -9.38 4.76
C ASP A 41 33.95 -9.32 5.64
N ARG A 42 34.84 -8.33 5.43
CA ARG A 42 36.02 -8.14 6.28
C ARG A 42 35.66 -7.86 7.75
N ILE A 43 34.60 -7.12 8.02
CA ILE A 43 34.14 -6.86 9.39
C ILE A 43 33.63 -8.15 10.04
N LEU A 44 32.85 -8.94 9.31
CA LEU A 44 32.33 -10.21 9.76
C LEU A 44 33.46 -11.22 10.02
N GLU A 45 34.42 -11.35 9.11
CA GLU A 45 35.59 -12.23 9.27
C GLU A 45 36.40 -11.89 10.52
N LYS A 46 36.69 -10.60 10.74
CA LYS A 46 37.38 -10.16 11.97
C LYS A 46 36.59 -10.50 13.23
N ALA A 47 35.27 -10.33 13.20
CA ALA A 47 34.40 -10.66 14.33
C ALA A 47 34.39 -12.18 14.60
N HIS A 48 34.34 -13.00 13.55
CA HIS A 48 34.39 -14.47 13.66
C HIS A 48 35.75 -14.93 14.22
N GLN A 49 36.85 -14.39 13.71
CA GLN A 49 38.20 -14.71 14.22
C GLN A 49 38.34 -14.31 15.69
N LYS A 50 37.91 -13.11 16.09
CA LYS A 50 37.94 -12.64 17.48
C LYS A 50 37.17 -13.56 18.43
N LYS A 51 35.99 -14.03 17.98
CA LYS A 51 35.10 -14.88 18.76
C LYS A 51 35.42 -16.38 18.60
N LYS A 52 36.41 -16.73 17.79
CA LYS A 52 36.75 -18.14 17.45
C LYS A 52 35.56 -18.95 16.94
N VAL A 53 34.68 -18.29 16.17
CA VAL A 53 33.53 -18.95 15.55
C VAL A 53 34.02 -19.70 14.32
N ARG A 54 33.76 -21.02 14.27
CA ARG A 54 34.02 -21.81 13.07
C ARG A 54 32.98 -21.48 12.02
N ILE A 55 33.43 -20.95 10.88
CA ILE A 55 32.57 -20.77 9.72
C ILE A 55 32.39 -22.15 9.09
N PRO A 56 31.14 -22.63 8.88
CA PRO A 56 30.89 -23.88 8.19
C PRO A 56 31.49 -23.87 6.79
N ASP A 57 31.92 -25.03 6.31
CA ASP A 57 32.30 -25.22 4.93
C ASP A 57 31.11 -24.91 3.98
N HIS A 58 31.38 -24.87 2.68
CA HIS A 58 30.40 -24.47 1.67
C HIS A 58 29.04 -25.16 1.86
N LEU A 59 27.98 -24.34 1.70
CA LEU A 59 26.63 -24.87 1.71
C LEU A 59 26.41 -25.74 0.47
N ASP A 60 25.81 -26.90 0.64
CA ASP A 60 25.36 -27.76 -0.44
C ASP A 60 24.53 -26.96 -1.47
N SER A 61 24.79 -27.17 -2.76
CA SER A 61 24.17 -26.40 -3.84
C SER A 61 22.64 -26.50 -3.84
N GLY A 62 22.07 -27.65 -3.49
CA GLY A 62 20.63 -27.82 -3.37
C GLY A 62 20.04 -27.03 -2.20
N LYS A 63 20.76 -27.04 -1.06
CA LYS A 63 20.36 -26.21 0.11
C LYS A 63 20.51 -24.73 -0.21
N LEU A 64 21.51 -24.33 -0.99
CA LEU A 64 21.69 -22.95 -1.43
C LEU A 64 20.55 -22.51 -2.34
N ALA A 65 20.21 -23.31 -3.35
CA ALA A 65 19.06 -23.04 -4.21
C ALA A 65 17.77 -22.85 -3.40
N ARG A 66 17.48 -23.83 -2.52
CA ARG A 66 16.32 -23.75 -1.63
C ARG A 66 16.30 -22.45 -0.80
N ARG A 67 17.43 -22.03 -0.26
CA ARG A 67 17.53 -20.79 0.52
C ARG A 67 17.26 -19.55 -0.35
N ILE A 68 17.80 -19.51 -1.56
CA ILE A 68 17.58 -18.40 -2.50
C ILE A 68 16.08 -18.29 -2.84
N TYR A 69 15.44 -19.40 -3.21
CA TYR A 69 14.01 -19.44 -3.52
C TYR A 69 13.15 -18.97 -2.33
N LEU A 70 13.44 -19.44 -1.12
CA LEU A 70 12.71 -19.01 0.08
C LEU A 70 12.88 -17.53 0.35
N THR A 71 14.09 -16.99 0.16
CA THR A 71 14.39 -15.59 0.47
C THR A 71 13.81 -14.66 -0.59
N VAL A 72 13.93 -14.98 -1.88
CA VAL A 72 13.56 -14.10 -2.98
C VAL A 72 12.12 -14.33 -3.42
N ALA A 73 11.72 -15.58 -3.59
CA ALA A 73 10.41 -15.93 -4.14
C ALA A 73 9.37 -16.36 -3.08
N GLY A 74 9.77 -16.48 -1.80
CA GLY A 74 8.88 -16.86 -0.70
C GLY A 74 8.35 -18.30 -0.76
N ARG A 75 8.93 -19.13 -1.63
CA ARG A 75 8.54 -20.54 -1.82
C ARG A 75 9.74 -21.46 -1.98
N ILE A 76 9.52 -22.75 -1.87
CA ILE A 76 10.53 -23.74 -2.21
C ILE A 76 10.62 -23.90 -3.75
N PRO A 77 11.79 -24.25 -4.31
CA PRO A 77 11.90 -24.62 -5.71
C PRO A 77 11.15 -25.93 -6.03
N SER A 78 10.68 -26.07 -7.24
CA SER A 78 10.20 -27.35 -7.75
C SER A 78 11.38 -28.32 -7.99
N TYR A 79 11.06 -29.58 -8.31
CA TYR A 79 12.06 -30.56 -8.70
C TYR A 79 12.82 -30.10 -9.95
N ASP A 80 12.12 -29.64 -10.96
CA ASP A 80 12.72 -29.21 -12.24
C ASP A 80 13.60 -27.97 -12.06
N GLU A 81 13.16 -27.00 -11.25
CA GLU A 81 13.94 -25.81 -10.92
C GLU A 81 15.23 -26.19 -10.17
N THR A 82 15.13 -27.13 -9.22
CA THR A 82 16.29 -27.61 -8.48
C THR A 82 17.25 -28.38 -9.40
N SER A 83 16.73 -29.27 -10.23
CA SER A 83 17.53 -30.06 -11.16
C SER A 83 18.22 -29.17 -12.19
N SER A 84 17.52 -28.19 -12.74
CA SER A 84 18.09 -27.19 -13.68
C SER A 84 19.20 -26.38 -13.01
N TYR A 85 19.01 -25.98 -11.76
CA TYR A 85 20.06 -25.29 -11.00
C TYR A 85 21.28 -26.18 -10.81
N LEU A 86 21.12 -27.42 -10.37
CA LEU A 86 22.22 -28.35 -10.08
C LEU A 86 23.00 -28.78 -11.33
N SER A 87 22.35 -28.82 -12.50
CA SER A 87 23.00 -29.15 -13.78
C SER A 87 23.79 -27.99 -14.40
N ASN A 88 23.65 -26.77 -13.90
CA ASN A 88 24.37 -25.61 -14.40
C ASN A 88 25.73 -25.49 -13.70
N GLU A 89 26.82 -25.68 -14.42
CA GLU A 89 28.20 -25.59 -13.92
C GLU A 89 28.82 -24.19 -14.03
N SER A 90 28.03 -23.18 -14.42
CA SER A 90 28.53 -21.81 -14.54
C SER A 90 28.93 -21.21 -13.20
N LYS A 91 30.02 -20.47 -13.17
CA LYS A 91 30.44 -19.71 -11.97
C LYS A 91 29.43 -18.62 -11.58
N GLU A 92 28.65 -18.13 -12.55
CA GLU A 92 27.58 -17.14 -12.36
C GLU A 92 26.23 -17.76 -11.99
N GLN A 93 26.14 -19.08 -11.87
CA GLN A 93 24.89 -19.84 -11.59
C GLN A 93 24.04 -19.20 -10.48
N LYS A 94 24.66 -18.85 -9.38
CA LYS A 94 23.97 -18.20 -8.25
C LYS A 94 23.40 -16.83 -8.62
N ALA A 95 24.18 -16.01 -9.31
CA ALA A 95 23.74 -14.66 -9.73
C ALA A 95 22.61 -14.77 -10.75
N MET A 96 22.74 -15.64 -11.74
CA MET A 96 21.70 -15.89 -12.75
C MET A 96 20.37 -16.35 -12.11
N LEU A 97 20.42 -17.21 -11.11
CA LEU A 97 19.22 -17.63 -10.38
C LEU A 97 18.58 -16.45 -9.65
N ILE A 98 19.36 -15.65 -8.92
CA ILE A 98 18.86 -14.50 -8.19
C ILE A 98 18.21 -13.50 -9.18
N ASP A 99 18.90 -13.16 -10.26
CA ASP A 99 18.40 -12.20 -11.26
C ASP A 99 17.09 -12.70 -11.90
N SER A 100 17.00 -13.99 -12.23
CA SER A 100 15.77 -14.58 -12.78
C SER A 100 14.60 -14.53 -11.78
N LEU A 101 14.87 -14.78 -10.52
CA LEU A 101 13.84 -14.73 -9.47
C LEU A 101 13.38 -13.31 -9.15
N LEU A 102 14.28 -12.34 -9.17
CA LEU A 102 13.93 -10.92 -8.98
C LEU A 102 13.01 -10.37 -10.08
N LEU A 103 13.04 -10.97 -11.27
CA LEU A 103 12.14 -10.62 -12.37
C LEU A 103 10.87 -11.48 -12.43
N SER A 104 10.66 -12.35 -11.43
CA SER A 104 9.55 -13.31 -11.45
C SER A 104 8.31 -12.78 -10.72
N PRO A 105 7.10 -13.21 -11.11
CA PRO A 105 5.87 -12.93 -10.37
C PRO A 105 5.89 -13.45 -8.93
N ALA A 106 6.73 -14.45 -8.63
CA ALA A 106 6.90 -14.96 -7.27
C ALA A 106 7.57 -13.93 -6.35
N TYR A 107 8.57 -13.20 -6.85
CA TYR A 107 9.17 -12.08 -6.13
C TYR A 107 8.16 -10.96 -5.86
N GLU A 108 7.39 -10.56 -6.87
CA GLU A 108 6.34 -9.54 -6.69
C GLU A 108 5.34 -9.97 -5.61
N SER A 109 4.92 -11.24 -5.63
CA SER A 109 4.01 -11.78 -4.61
C SER A 109 4.63 -11.77 -3.21
N GLN A 110 5.89 -12.17 -3.09
CA GLN A 110 6.62 -12.18 -1.82
C GLN A 110 6.78 -10.75 -1.26
N MET A 111 7.19 -9.82 -2.10
CA MET A 111 7.35 -8.41 -1.72
C MET A 111 6.00 -7.78 -1.39
N PHE A 112 4.94 -8.12 -2.13
CA PHE A 112 3.61 -7.65 -1.78
C PHE A 112 3.17 -8.13 -0.39
N ASN A 113 3.43 -9.37 -0.01
CA ASN A 113 3.10 -9.87 1.33
C ASN A 113 3.85 -9.08 2.41
N TRP A 114 5.15 -8.80 2.19
CA TRP A 114 5.92 -7.97 3.11
C TRP A 114 5.36 -6.55 3.24
N TRP A 115 5.01 -5.92 2.11
CA TRP A 115 4.37 -4.61 2.10
C TRP A 115 2.98 -4.64 2.74
N ALA A 116 2.23 -5.71 2.52
CA ALA A 116 0.89 -5.90 3.09
C ALA A 116 0.93 -5.91 4.62
N ASP A 117 1.88 -6.63 5.20
CA ASP A 117 2.09 -6.65 6.65
C ASP A 117 2.54 -5.27 7.15
N LEU A 118 3.54 -4.68 6.51
CA LEU A 118 4.10 -3.38 6.87
C LEU A 118 3.03 -2.27 6.84
N LEU A 119 2.26 -2.19 5.77
CA LEU A 119 1.19 -1.21 5.57
C LEU A 119 -0.13 -1.65 6.20
N ARG A 120 -0.19 -2.83 6.82
CA ARG A 120 -1.39 -3.39 7.46
C ARG A 120 -2.59 -3.41 6.52
N LEU A 121 -2.39 -3.93 5.30
CA LEU A 121 -3.42 -3.99 4.28
C LEU A 121 -4.60 -4.85 4.75
N GLN A 122 -5.78 -4.44 4.38
CA GLN A 122 -7.03 -5.14 4.71
C GLN A 122 -7.95 -5.15 3.49
N SER A 123 -8.66 -6.26 3.28
CA SER A 123 -9.70 -6.34 2.25
C SER A 123 -10.96 -5.56 2.63
N ARG A 124 -11.16 -5.30 3.92
CA ARG A 124 -12.28 -4.50 4.46
C ARG A 124 -11.74 -3.26 5.14
N MET A 125 -12.22 -2.10 4.74
CA MET A 125 -11.86 -0.81 5.36
C MET A 125 -12.82 -0.46 6.50
N ARG A 126 -12.33 0.27 7.50
CA ARG A 126 -13.17 0.81 8.61
C ARG A 126 -14.20 1.82 8.09
N GLY A 127 -15.17 2.15 8.94
CA GLY A 127 -16.18 3.17 8.63
C GLY A 127 -17.34 2.68 7.77
N GLY A 128 -17.51 1.35 7.60
CA GLY A 128 -18.61 0.74 6.87
C GLY A 128 -18.42 0.75 5.35
N ALA A 129 -17.21 1.04 4.89
CA ALA A 129 -16.79 0.69 3.55
C ALA A 129 -16.73 -0.82 3.48
N GLN A 130 -17.76 -1.42 2.91
CA GLN A 130 -17.89 -2.87 2.81
C GLN A 130 -17.00 -3.41 1.70
N ILE A 131 -17.12 -4.69 1.44
CA ILE A 131 -16.41 -5.50 0.46
C ILE A 131 -15.93 -4.67 -0.74
N GLY A 132 -14.61 -4.66 -0.99
CA GLY A 132 -13.99 -4.01 -2.15
C GLY A 132 -13.23 -2.72 -1.88
N ALA A 133 -13.50 -1.99 -0.79
CA ALA A 133 -12.77 -0.74 -0.53
C ALA A 133 -11.27 -0.97 -0.23
N GLY A 134 -10.91 -2.11 0.35
CA GLY A 134 -9.52 -2.51 0.55
C GLY A 134 -8.81 -2.93 -0.74
N GLU A 135 -9.56 -3.44 -1.71
CA GLU A 135 -8.98 -3.99 -2.95
C GLU A 135 -8.29 -2.92 -3.80
N LEU A 136 -8.81 -1.70 -3.85
CA LEU A 136 -8.19 -0.60 -4.59
C LEU A 136 -6.84 -0.22 -3.98
N TYR A 137 -6.75 -0.22 -2.64
CA TYR A 137 -5.48 0.04 -1.96
C TYR A 137 -4.50 -1.14 -2.13
N ASN A 138 -4.97 -2.37 -2.00
CA ASN A 138 -4.17 -3.56 -2.24
C ASN A 138 -3.63 -3.59 -3.67
N HIS A 139 -4.47 -3.25 -4.66
CA HIS A 139 -4.07 -3.16 -6.06
C HIS A 139 -2.99 -2.09 -6.27
N TRP A 140 -3.20 -0.89 -5.69
CA TRP A 140 -2.21 0.18 -5.77
C TRP A 140 -0.86 -0.26 -5.19
N VAL A 141 -0.82 -0.92 -4.02
CA VAL A 141 0.43 -1.42 -3.44
C VAL A 141 1.09 -2.48 -4.31
N LYS A 142 0.31 -3.41 -4.89
CA LYS A 142 0.85 -4.40 -5.85
C LYS A 142 1.52 -3.73 -7.05
N GLU A 143 0.90 -2.69 -7.56
CA GLU A 143 1.43 -1.91 -8.68
C GLU A 143 2.75 -1.22 -8.30
N GLN A 144 2.85 -0.62 -7.09
CA GLN A 144 4.11 -0.01 -6.65
C GLN A 144 5.23 -1.05 -6.52
N VAL A 145 4.91 -2.26 -6.06
CA VAL A 145 5.85 -3.39 -5.96
C VAL A 145 6.29 -3.85 -7.36
N ALA A 146 5.36 -4.08 -8.28
CA ALA A 146 5.65 -4.50 -9.64
C ALA A 146 6.51 -3.47 -10.40
N LEU A 147 6.27 -2.18 -10.16
CA LEU A 147 7.06 -1.07 -10.71
C LEU A 147 8.40 -0.87 -9.99
N ASN A 148 8.69 -1.64 -8.94
CA ASN A 148 9.86 -1.46 -8.07
C ASN A 148 10.07 0.01 -7.67
N LYS A 149 8.97 0.69 -7.28
CA LYS A 149 9.00 2.12 -6.98
C LYS A 149 9.85 2.40 -5.74
N PRO A 150 10.73 3.41 -5.75
CA PRO A 150 11.54 3.77 -4.58
C PRO A 150 10.67 4.00 -3.33
N PHE A 151 11.17 3.55 -2.17
CA PHE A 151 10.44 3.57 -0.91
C PHE A 151 10.01 4.98 -0.48
N ASP A 152 10.88 5.97 -0.66
CA ASP A 152 10.60 7.38 -0.39
C ASP A 152 9.45 7.91 -1.24
N GLN A 153 9.38 7.52 -2.53
CA GLN A 153 8.29 7.91 -3.41
C GLN A 153 6.97 7.23 -3.03
N VAL A 154 7.04 5.97 -2.57
CA VAL A 154 5.86 5.28 -2.05
C VAL A 154 5.37 5.98 -0.77
N ALA A 155 6.28 6.26 0.18
CA ALA A 155 5.96 6.99 1.40
C ALA A 155 5.35 8.37 1.11
N TYR A 156 5.95 9.12 0.19
CA TYR A 156 5.42 10.41 -0.26
C TYR A 156 3.99 10.27 -0.82
N SER A 157 3.77 9.32 -1.72
CA SER A 157 2.45 9.09 -2.32
C SER A 157 1.39 8.73 -1.27
N LEU A 158 1.75 7.94 -0.25
CA LEU A 158 0.83 7.56 0.83
C LEU A 158 0.47 8.75 1.74
N ILE A 159 1.47 9.55 2.12
CA ILE A 159 1.28 10.67 3.04
C ILE A 159 0.54 11.83 2.37
N THR A 160 0.76 12.05 1.07
CA THR A 160 0.12 13.13 0.31
C THR A 160 -1.12 12.70 -0.44
N ALA A 161 -1.58 11.44 -0.25
CA ALA A 161 -2.73 10.91 -0.96
C ALA A 161 -3.98 11.78 -0.73
N GLU A 162 -4.62 12.17 -1.82
CA GLU A 162 -5.84 12.96 -1.81
C GLU A 162 -6.75 12.56 -2.98
N GLY A 163 -8.05 12.68 -2.79
CA GLY A 163 -9.03 12.32 -3.80
C GLY A 163 -9.82 11.06 -3.45
N TYR A 164 -10.69 10.66 -4.37
CA TYR A 164 -11.45 9.41 -4.23
C TYR A 164 -10.53 8.21 -4.36
N GLN A 165 -10.83 7.12 -3.63
CA GLN A 165 -10.01 5.92 -3.65
C GLN A 165 -9.93 5.25 -5.04
N TRP A 166 -10.96 5.42 -5.87
CA TRP A 166 -10.97 4.92 -7.24
C TRP A 166 -10.17 5.81 -8.21
N GLU A 167 -9.82 7.04 -7.83
CA GLU A 167 -8.90 7.94 -8.56
C GLU A 167 -7.47 7.76 -8.08
N ASP A 168 -7.27 7.65 -6.75
CA ASP A 168 -5.98 7.44 -6.11
C ASP A 168 -6.06 6.35 -5.04
N GLY A 169 -5.60 5.15 -5.39
CA GLY A 169 -5.58 4.00 -4.48
C GLY A 169 -4.75 4.22 -3.21
N ALA A 170 -3.76 5.13 -3.24
CA ALA A 170 -2.95 5.50 -2.08
C ALA A 170 -3.79 6.10 -0.93
N SER A 171 -4.94 6.71 -1.24
CA SER A 171 -5.88 7.23 -0.24
C SER A 171 -6.37 6.16 0.74
N GLY A 172 -6.28 4.89 0.35
CA GLY A 172 -6.52 3.74 1.22
C GLY A 172 -5.67 3.72 2.49
N TYR A 173 -4.52 4.38 2.48
CA TYR A 173 -3.67 4.56 3.65
C TYR A 173 -4.39 5.25 4.81
N TYR A 174 -5.16 6.29 4.52
CA TYR A 174 -5.99 6.99 5.50
C TYR A 174 -7.31 6.25 5.79
N LEU A 175 -7.90 5.61 4.76
CA LEU A 175 -9.13 4.86 4.92
C LEU A 175 -8.97 3.63 5.82
N ARG A 176 -7.79 3.03 5.86
CA ARG A 176 -7.46 1.94 6.78
C ARG A 176 -7.72 2.34 8.23
N ASP A 177 -7.35 3.55 8.61
CA ASP A 177 -7.46 4.07 9.96
C ASP A 177 -8.60 5.11 10.08
N ALA A 178 -9.62 5.02 9.23
CA ALA A 178 -10.75 5.97 9.22
C ALA A 178 -11.41 6.10 10.60
N GLY A 179 -11.46 7.32 11.13
CA GLY A 179 -11.92 7.62 12.49
C GLY A 179 -10.90 7.32 13.59
N MET A 180 -9.65 7.03 13.22
CA MET A 180 -8.52 6.78 14.13
C MET A 180 -7.29 7.54 13.65
N GLU A 181 -7.43 8.84 13.46
CA GLU A 181 -6.41 9.70 12.86
C GLU A 181 -5.13 9.77 13.71
N LEU A 182 -5.26 9.62 15.04
CA LEU A 182 -4.12 9.56 15.97
C LEU A 182 -3.33 8.26 15.78
N ASP A 183 -4.01 7.13 15.59
CA ASP A 183 -3.34 5.86 15.32
C ASP A 183 -2.65 5.88 13.95
N ASN A 184 -3.26 6.54 12.95
CA ASN A 184 -2.62 6.73 11.65
C ASN A 184 -1.29 7.46 11.78
N MET A 185 -1.24 8.54 12.58
CA MET A 185 0.01 9.26 12.84
C MET A 185 1.05 8.39 13.55
N SER A 186 0.65 7.66 14.60
CA SER A 186 1.55 6.75 15.33
C SER A 186 2.16 5.68 14.41
N ASN A 187 1.36 5.11 13.51
CA ASN A 187 1.83 4.17 12.52
C ASN A 187 2.74 4.82 11.48
N THR A 188 2.43 6.04 11.06
CA THR A 188 3.25 6.82 10.11
C THR A 188 4.64 7.07 10.68
N THR A 189 4.74 7.51 11.93
CA THR A 189 6.03 7.76 12.58
C THR A 189 6.83 6.47 12.80
N GLN A 190 6.16 5.40 13.19
CA GLN A 190 6.82 4.10 13.36
C GLN A 190 7.33 3.55 12.03
N LEU A 191 6.52 3.64 10.99
CA LEU A 191 6.80 3.06 9.67
C LEU A 191 7.88 3.83 8.90
N PHE A 192 7.78 5.15 8.85
CA PHE A 192 8.62 5.97 7.99
C PHE A 192 9.74 6.71 8.72
N LEU A 193 9.59 6.93 10.02
CA LEU A 193 10.59 7.63 10.84
C LEU A 193 11.26 6.73 11.88
N GLY A 194 10.88 5.44 11.96
CA GLY A 194 11.45 4.49 12.92
C GLY A 194 11.19 4.85 14.37
N THR A 195 10.21 5.72 14.66
CA THR A 195 9.94 6.26 15.99
C THR A 195 8.59 5.79 16.51
N GLN A 196 8.59 5.10 17.63
CA GLN A 196 7.38 4.62 18.27
C GLN A 196 6.86 5.66 19.27
N MET A 197 5.82 6.40 18.88
CA MET A 197 5.27 7.51 19.67
C MET A 197 3.92 7.20 20.33
N VAL A 198 3.38 6.00 20.14
CA VAL A 198 2.00 5.68 20.59
C VAL A 198 1.77 5.93 22.07
N CYS A 199 2.76 5.72 22.95
CA CYS A 199 2.65 5.99 24.38
C CYS A 199 2.41 7.49 24.69
N ALA A 200 2.99 8.36 23.83
CA ALA A 200 2.86 9.80 24.00
C ALA A 200 1.46 10.34 23.67
N GLN A 201 0.55 9.50 23.19
CA GLN A 201 -0.86 9.86 23.02
C GLN A 201 -1.57 10.16 24.33
N CYS A 202 -1.24 9.46 25.41
CA CYS A 202 -1.93 9.58 26.71
C CYS A 202 -1.09 10.28 27.79
N HIS A 203 0.24 10.20 27.72
CA HIS A 203 1.18 10.79 28.67
C HIS A 203 2.55 10.98 28.00
N ASN A 204 3.47 11.71 28.64
CA ASN A 204 4.84 11.79 28.12
C ASN A 204 5.45 10.40 28.00
N HIS A 205 6.22 10.15 26.91
CA HIS A 205 6.77 8.82 26.64
C HIS A 205 7.66 8.35 27.81
N PRO A 206 7.44 7.14 28.37
CA PRO A 206 8.11 6.72 29.60
C PRO A 206 9.59 6.39 29.42
N PHE A 207 10.05 6.11 28.20
CA PHE A 207 11.41 5.63 27.90
C PHE A 207 12.11 6.44 26.80
N ASP A 208 11.46 7.46 26.24
CA ASP A 208 12.01 8.29 25.17
C ASP A 208 11.66 9.77 25.44
N LYS A 209 12.26 10.68 24.68
CA LYS A 209 12.16 12.13 24.83
C LYS A 209 10.79 12.73 24.48
N TRP A 210 9.91 11.96 23.82
CA TRP A 210 8.68 12.46 23.26
C TRP A 210 7.65 12.85 24.33
N THR A 211 7.26 14.11 24.34
CA THR A 211 6.17 14.61 25.18
C THR A 211 4.81 14.39 24.51
N GLN A 212 3.75 14.37 25.31
CA GLN A 212 2.38 14.34 24.79
C GLN A 212 2.12 15.53 23.84
N GLN A 213 2.64 16.70 24.16
CA GLN A 213 2.50 17.89 23.32
C GLN A 213 3.14 17.71 21.95
N GLU A 214 4.34 17.13 21.88
CA GLU A 214 5.01 16.84 20.59
C GLU A 214 4.25 15.81 19.78
N TYR A 215 3.68 14.79 20.44
CA TYR A 215 2.80 13.83 19.79
C TYR A 215 1.61 14.52 19.10
N TYR A 216 0.90 15.41 19.82
CA TYR A 216 -0.26 16.11 19.27
C TYR A 216 0.13 17.13 18.18
N LYS A 217 1.30 17.73 18.25
CA LYS A 217 1.85 18.56 17.14
C LYS A 217 2.05 17.72 15.89
N MET A 218 2.61 16.52 16.02
CA MET A 218 2.75 15.59 14.89
C MET A 218 1.40 15.08 14.40
N ALA A 219 0.49 14.72 15.29
CA ALA A 219 -0.84 14.24 14.95
C ALA A 219 -1.67 15.27 14.17
N ALA A 220 -1.39 16.55 14.32
CA ALA A 220 -2.07 17.61 13.56
C ALA A 220 -1.93 17.46 12.04
N PHE A 221 -0.87 16.82 11.54
CA PHE A 221 -0.67 16.56 10.11
C PHE A 221 -1.66 15.53 9.54
N THR A 222 -2.06 14.53 10.34
CA THR A 222 -3.00 13.48 9.90
C THR A 222 -4.43 13.72 10.38
N TYR A 223 -4.62 14.46 11.45
CA TYR A 223 -5.92 14.71 12.08
C TYR A 223 -6.89 15.47 11.16
N GLY A 224 -6.35 16.29 10.25
CA GLY A 224 -7.13 17.02 9.25
C GLY A 224 -7.66 16.15 8.12
N VAL A 225 -7.23 14.90 7.99
CA VAL A 225 -7.64 14.05 6.88
C VAL A 225 -9.02 13.45 7.15
N SER A 226 -9.98 13.78 6.28
CA SER A 226 -11.32 13.19 6.28
C SER A 226 -11.34 11.96 5.36
N SER A 227 -11.85 10.85 5.86
CA SER A 227 -12.04 9.61 5.08
C SER A 227 -13.32 9.60 4.23
N ARG A 228 -14.15 10.62 4.35
CA ARG A 228 -15.36 10.77 3.54
C ARG A 228 -15.22 12.00 2.65
N MET A 229 -15.20 11.75 1.37
CA MET A 229 -15.29 12.80 0.37
C MET A 229 -16.63 13.52 0.47
N GLY A 230 -16.61 14.81 0.23
CA GLY A 230 -17.75 15.70 0.43
C GLY A 230 -19.03 15.25 -0.28
N ARG A 231 -20.11 15.94 0.02
CA ARG A 231 -21.49 15.63 -0.43
C ARG A 231 -21.72 15.76 -1.96
N ASP A 232 -20.66 16.01 -2.73
CA ASP A 232 -20.79 16.27 -4.16
C ASP A 232 -21.40 15.09 -4.93
N LEU A 233 -20.92 13.86 -4.70
CA LEU A 233 -21.49 12.67 -5.33
C LEU A 233 -22.96 12.47 -4.94
N GLN A 234 -23.30 12.67 -3.66
CA GLN A 234 -24.69 12.61 -3.20
C GLN A 234 -25.53 13.73 -3.80
N GLY A 235 -24.95 14.93 -3.98
CA GLY A 235 -25.58 16.07 -4.66
C GLY A 235 -25.90 15.73 -6.10
N ARG A 236 -24.94 15.23 -6.86
CA ARG A 236 -25.11 14.84 -8.27
C ARG A 236 -26.16 13.77 -8.45
N ILE A 237 -26.18 12.75 -7.60
CA ILE A 237 -27.20 11.69 -7.61
C ILE A 237 -28.57 12.29 -7.31
N ARG A 238 -28.70 13.12 -6.28
CA ARG A 238 -29.94 13.81 -5.92
C ARG A 238 -30.45 14.67 -7.08
N ASP A 239 -29.56 15.42 -7.72
CA ASP A 239 -29.92 16.30 -8.84
C ASP A 239 -30.41 15.51 -10.06
N HIS A 240 -29.84 14.34 -10.29
CA HIS A 240 -30.30 13.39 -11.31
C HIS A 240 -31.72 12.88 -11.02
N PHE A 241 -31.99 12.51 -9.76
CA PHE A 241 -33.34 12.12 -9.33
C PHE A 241 -34.35 13.28 -9.39
N VAL A 242 -33.92 14.48 -9.03
CA VAL A 242 -34.77 15.69 -9.15
C VAL A 242 -35.11 15.95 -10.60
N LYS A 243 -34.16 15.84 -11.53
CA LYS A 243 -34.40 15.96 -12.97
C LYS A 243 -35.37 14.90 -13.48
N ALA A 244 -35.18 13.63 -13.07
CA ALA A 244 -36.04 12.51 -13.46
C ALA A 244 -37.48 12.59 -12.92
N THR A 245 -37.72 13.42 -11.89
CA THR A 245 -39.05 13.67 -11.32
C THR A 245 -39.62 15.04 -11.67
N LYS A 246 -38.96 15.77 -12.58
CA LYS A 246 -39.44 17.09 -13.08
C LYS A 246 -40.78 16.88 -13.75
N GLY A 247 -41.81 17.66 -13.34
CA GLY A 247 -43.18 17.53 -13.83
C GLY A 247 -44.17 16.78 -12.93
N LEU A 248 -43.70 16.05 -11.93
CA LEU A 248 -44.57 15.43 -10.93
C LEU A 248 -44.92 16.42 -9.81
N SER A 249 -46.21 16.38 -9.36
CA SER A 249 -46.62 17.14 -8.17
C SER A 249 -45.90 16.65 -6.91
N LEU A 250 -45.81 17.51 -5.90
CA LEU A 250 -45.17 17.13 -4.58
C LEU A 250 -45.82 15.89 -3.97
N LYS A 251 -47.16 15.73 -4.11
CA LYS A 251 -47.92 14.57 -3.62
C LYS A 251 -47.53 13.30 -4.37
N GLN A 252 -47.39 13.36 -5.70
CA GLN A 252 -46.97 12.24 -6.54
C GLN A 252 -45.48 11.85 -6.26
N ARG A 253 -44.61 12.84 -6.06
CA ARG A 253 -43.19 12.60 -5.69
C ARG A 253 -43.12 11.89 -4.34
N LYS A 254 -43.88 12.35 -3.32
CA LYS A 254 -43.90 11.70 -2.01
C LYS A 254 -44.43 10.26 -2.08
N LYS A 255 -45.56 10.02 -2.78
CA LYS A 255 -46.11 8.70 -2.96
C LYS A 255 -45.15 7.75 -3.68
N LYS A 256 -44.51 8.19 -4.76
CA LYS A 256 -43.51 7.42 -5.49
C LYS A 256 -42.26 7.16 -4.63
N ALA A 257 -41.83 8.13 -3.84
CA ALA A 257 -40.70 8.00 -2.93
C ALA A 257 -40.94 7.05 -1.73
N GLN A 258 -42.21 6.88 -1.34
CA GLN A 258 -42.60 6.03 -0.21
C GLN A 258 -42.99 4.60 -0.63
N SER A 259 -43.00 4.28 -1.92
CA SER A 259 -43.27 2.90 -2.35
C SER A 259 -42.15 1.96 -1.84
N LYS A 260 -42.51 0.73 -1.50
CA LYS A 260 -41.54 -0.30 -1.05
C LYS A 260 -40.44 -0.52 -2.09
N ASP A 261 -40.80 -0.53 -3.36
CA ASP A 261 -39.86 -0.72 -4.46
C ASP A 261 -38.88 0.44 -4.58
N ALA A 262 -39.34 1.69 -4.42
CA ALA A 262 -38.46 2.86 -4.43
C ALA A 262 -37.54 2.91 -3.18
N ALA A 263 -38.01 2.40 -2.06
CA ALA A 263 -37.17 2.27 -0.86
C ALA A 263 -36.09 1.20 -1.05
N ALA A 264 -36.46 0.04 -1.60
CA ALA A 264 -35.52 -1.03 -1.93
C ALA A 264 -34.50 -0.60 -2.97
N MET A 265 -34.95 0.07 -4.03
CA MET A 265 -34.07 0.62 -5.07
C MET A 265 -33.09 1.66 -4.51
N ARG A 266 -33.54 2.56 -3.63
CA ARG A 266 -32.65 3.53 -2.98
C ARG A 266 -31.62 2.85 -2.09
N LYS A 267 -32.04 1.83 -1.32
CA LYS A 267 -31.13 1.06 -0.48
C LYS A 267 -30.07 0.36 -1.32
N ALA A 268 -30.46 -0.34 -2.37
CA ALA A 268 -29.55 -0.99 -3.29
C ALA A 268 -28.57 0.01 -3.95
N LEU A 269 -29.09 1.16 -4.41
CA LEU A 269 -28.28 2.20 -5.01
C LEU A 269 -27.28 2.81 -4.00
N GLN A 270 -27.71 3.03 -2.75
CA GLN A 270 -26.83 3.51 -1.70
C GLN A 270 -25.73 2.49 -1.39
N GLU A 271 -26.05 1.21 -1.35
CA GLU A 271 -25.07 0.15 -1.12
C GLU A 271 -24.08 0.04 -2.27
N MET A 272 -24.53 0.16 -3.52
CA MET A 272 -23.66 0.16 -4.71
C MET A 272 -22.74 1.39 -4.78
N LEU A 273 -23.24 2.56 -4.38
CA LEU A 273 -22.49 3.82 -4.46
C LEU A 273 -21.64 4.10 -3.21
N ARG A 274 -21.87 3.36 -2.14
CA ARG A 274 -21.18 3.55 -0.87
C ARG A 274 -19.66 3.45 -0.99
N PRO A 275 -19.09 2.45 -1.69
CA PRO A 275 -17.64 2.38 -1.89
C PRO A 275 -17.06 3.59 -2.62
N LEU A 276 -17.82 4.19 -3.53
CA LEU A 276 -17.39 5.34 -4.33
C LEU A 276 -17.33 6.67 -3.54
N GLN A 277 -17.80 6.69 -2.29
CA GLN A 277 -17.83 7.90 -1.45
C GLN A 277 -16.58 8.05 -0.58
N TYR A 278 -15.71 7.05 -0.58
CA TYR A 278 -14.52 7.05 0.25
C TYR A 278 -13.30 7.56 -0.49
N GLY A 279 -12.48 8.25 0.23
CA GLY A 279 -11.24 8.84 -0.26
C GLY A 279 -10.55 9.59 0.87
N ALA A 280 -9.46 10.26 0.57
CA ALA A 280 -8.77 11.13 1.50
C ALA A 280 -8.97 12.59 1.09
N GLN A 281 -9.38 13.43 2.03
CA GLN A 281 -9.51 14.87 1.83
C GLN A 281 -8.85 15.59 3.00
N HIS A 282 -7.83 16.37 2.71
CA HIS A 282 -7.16 17.21 3.69
C HIS A 282 -8.04 18.43 4.01
N THR A 283 -8.38 18.59 5.29
CA THR A 283 -9.24 19.67 5.77
C THR A 283 -8.58 20.38 6.95
N ALA A 284 -8.85 21.68 7.09
CA ALA A 284 -8.39 22.43 8.23
C ALA A 284 -9.19 22.05 9.49
N ARG A 285 -8.77 21.02 10.20
CA ARG A 285 -9.34 20.60 11.49
C ARG A 285 -8.38 20.98 12.61
N LYS A 286 -8.91 21.59 13.64
CA LYS A 286 -8.15 21.93 14.84
C LYS A 286 -8.08 20.71 15.75
N LEU A 287 -6.87 20.30 16.08
CA LEU A 287 -6.60 19.29 17.10
C LEU A 287 -6.32 20.00 18.43
N THR A 288 -7.04 19.60 19.48
CA THR A 288 -6.83 20.11 20.84
C THR A 288 -6.21 19.02 21.71
N LEU A 289 -5.37 19.43 22.65
CA LEU A 289 -4.87 18.53 23.70
C LEU A 289 -6.03 17.98 24.53
N PRO A 290 -5.92 16.77 25.09
CA PRO A 290 -6.89 16.27 26.05
C PRO A 290 -7.09 17.25 27.22
N HIS A 291 -8.28 17.27 27.80
CA HIS A 291 -8.60 18.14 28.91
C HIS A 291 -7.83 17.83 30.19
N ASP A 292 -7.31 16.62 30.31
CA ASP A 292 -6.50 16.10 31.41
C ASP A 292 -4.98 16.29 31.19
N TYR A 293 -4.58 17.05 30.17
CA TYR A 293 -3.18 17.40 29.96
C TYR A 293 -2.66 18.27 31.10
N GLN A 294 -1.68 17.75 31.84
CA GLN A 294 -1.19 18.36 33.09
C GLN A 294 0.18 19.04 32.95
N TYR A 295 0.82 19.08 31.77
CA TYR A 295 2.19 19.56 31.63
C TYR A 295 2.33 20.67 30.57
#